data_bd96fe1ddffc288087abfd255aa5e347
#
_entry.id   bd96fe1ddffc288087abfd255aa5e347
#
_cell.length_a   1.000
_cell.length_b   1.000
_cell.length_c   1.000
_cell.angle_alpha   90.00
_cell.angle_beta   90.00
_cell.angle_gamma   90.00
#
_symmetry.space_group_name_H-M   'P 1'
#
loop_
_entity.id
_entity.type
_entity.pdbx_description
1 polymer ?
#
loop_
_entity_poly.entity_id
_entity_poly.type
_entity_poly.pdbx_seq_one_letter_code
_entity_poly.pdbx_strand_id
1 'polypeptide(L)'
;MTEATQRTSDNGVSIWLDDLSRSRIESGSLQDLIANKNVVGVTTNPSIFQKALSQVGPYDAQLKELGKVDVETAVRELTTTDVRNATDIFREIAEATDFVDGRVSIEVDPRLAHDTENTAKQAVELWEKVNRPNAMIKIPATLEGLPAITATLAKGISVNVTLIFSLERYEQVIDAFIEGIAQADANGHDLKHIGSVASFFVSRVDTAVDKLLEANGSDEAKALEGKAAVANARLAYELFEKKFAEDPRWADLAAKGAKVQRPLWASTGTKNAAYSDCKYVDELVDKHIVNTMPEKTLNALADHGNGAPSIEGTYEESHAVISKLAELGINLKDVTDKLEADGVAAFIKSWDSVLADVQSGIDRVNA
;
A
#
# COMPACT_ATOMS: atom_id res chain seq x y z
N MET A 1 -16.62 -9.46 14.87
CA MET A 1 -15.22 -9.03 15.07
C MET A 1 -14.53 -10.03 15.98
N THR A 2 -13.29 -10.36 15.73
CA THR A 2 -12.52 -11.25 16.62
C THR A 2 -11.76 -10.41 17.65
N GLU A 3 -11.38 -11.03 18.78
CA GLU A 3 -10.64 -10.33 19.84
C GLU A 3 -9.30 -9.77 19.33
N ALA A 4 -8.58 -10.54 18.52
CA ALA A 4 -7.27 -10.12 17.99
C ALA A 4 -7.38 -8.96 16.99
N THR A 5 -8.33 -9.00 16.03
CA THR A 5 -8.53 -7.90 15.09
C THR A 5 -9.02 -6.63 15.78
N GLN A 6 -9.87 -6.77 16.81
CA GLN A 6 -10.32 -5.62 17.60
C GLN A 6 -9.16 -5.02 18.39
N ARG A 7 -8.35 -5.84 19.06
CA ARG A 7 -7.17 -5.39 19.81
C ARG A 7 -6.17 -4.66 18.91
N THR A 8 -5.92 -5.19 17.71
CA THR A 8 -5.06 -4.54 16.71
C THR A 8 -5.58 -3.14 16.35
N SER A 9 -6.90 -3.01 16.11
CA SER A 9 -7.53 -1.73 15.80
C SER A 9 -7.52 -0.77 17.00
N ASP A 10 -7.80 -1.26 18.22
CA ASP A 10 -7.79 -0.46 19.45
C ASP A 10 -6.39 0.10 19.76
N ASN A 11 -5.33 -0.58 19.31
CA ASN A 11 -3.95 -0.13 19.42
C ASN A 11 -3.51 0.79 18.26
N GLY A 12 -4.44 1.23 17.41
CA GLY A 12 -4.21 2.29 16.43
C GLY A 12 -3.82 1.82 15.03
N VAL A 13 -3.91 0.51 14.75
CA VAL A 13 -3.66 -0.04 13.42
C VAL A 13 -4.96 -0.17 12.64
N SER A 14 -5.04 0.51 11.49
CA SER A 14 -6.10 0.30 10.52
C SER A 14 -5.82 -0.95 9.69
N ILE A 15 -6.70 -1.94 9.79
CA ILE A 15 -6.59 -3.19 9.05
C ILE A 15 -7.19 -2.99 7.66
N TRP A 16 -6.36 -3.07 6.61
CA TRP A 16 -6.80 -3.01 5.23
C TRP A 16 -6.63 -4.37 4.55
N LEU A 17 -7.50 -4.66 3.59
CA LEU A 17 -7.43 -5.88 2.78
C LEU A 17 -6.60 -5.61 1.52
N ASP A 18 -5.61 -6.47 1.23
CA ASP A 18 -4.83 -6.43 -0.01
C ASP A 18 -5.41 -7.42 -1.04
N ASP A 19 -6.66 -7.18 -1.41
CA ASP A 19 -7.42 -7.95 -2.42
C ASP A 19 -8.67 -7.19 -2.85
N LEU A 20 -9.01 -7.24 -4.14
CA LEU A 20 -10.25 -6.72 -4.70
C LEU A 20 -10.61 -7.48 -5.98
N SER A 21 -11.88 -7.83 -6.12
CA SER A 21 -12.45 -8.39 -7.35
C SER A 21 -13.95 -8.11 -7.42
N ARG A 22 -14.51 -8.15 -8.64
CA ARG A 22 -15.94 -8.06 -8.86
C ARG A 22 -16.70 -9.11 -8.05
N SER A 23 -16.23 -10.35 -8.09
CA SER A 23 -16.82 -11.46 -7.34
C SER A 23 -16.88 -11.20 -5.84
N ARG A 24 -15.82 -10.60 -5.27
CA ARG A 24 -15.78 -10.24 -3.85
C ARG A 24 -16.81 -9.17 -3.50
N ILE A 25 -16.97 -8.17 -4.36
CA ILE A 25 -17.95 -7.09 -4.19
C ILE A 25 -19.38 -7.65 -4.27
N GLU A 26 -19.68 -8.39 -5.33
CA GLU A 26 -21.02 -8.88 -5.62
C GLU A 26 -21.50 -9.98 -4.67
N SER A 27 -20.61 -10.79 -4.13
CA SER A 27 -20.95 -11.85 -3.17
C SER A 27 -21.26 -11.35 -1.76
N GLY A 28 -20.93 -10.09 -1.45
CA GLY A 28 -21.02 -9.57 -0.07
C GLY A 28 -19.83 -9.93 0.81
N SER A 29 -18.84 -10.65 0.29
CA SER A 29 -17.65 -11.07 1.06
C SER A 29 -16.85 -9.89 1.62
N LEU A 30 -16.82 -8.74 0.92
CA LEU A 30 -16.16 -7.54 1.43
C LEU A 30 -16.87 -6.98 2.67
N GLN A 31 -18.20 -6.91 2.64
CA GLN A 31 -19.02 -6.48 3.77
C GLN A 31 -18.89 -7.43 4.98
N ASP A 32 -18.76 -8.74 4.72
CA ASP A 32 -18.52 -9.72 5.79
C ASP A 32 -17.17 -9.50 6.48
N LEU A 33 -16.10 -9.17 5.73
CA LEU A 33 -14.80 -8.85 6.31
C LEU A 33 -14.83 -7.55 7.12
N ILE A 34 -15.56 -6.54 6.65
CA ILE A 34 -15.78 -5.29 7.40
C ILE A 34 -16.48 -5.60 8.73
N ALA A 35 -17.59 -6.32 8.69
CA ALA A 35 -18.42 -6.60 9.87
C ALA A 35 -17.71 -7.52 10.88
N ASN A 36 -16.92 -8.48 10.41
CA ASN A 36 -16.42 -9.58 11.26
C ASN A 36 -14.91 -9.52 11.55
N LYS A 37 -14.11 -8.73 10.81
CA LYS A 37 -12.64 -8.71 10.93
C LYS A 37 -12.02 -7.32 10.97
N ASN A 38 -12.79 -6.28 11.26
CA ASN A 38 -12.33 -4.90 11.37
C ASN A 38 -11.63 -4.36 10.11
N VAL A 39 -11.98 -4.85 8.92
CA VAL A 39 -11.43 -4.31 7.68
C VAL A 39 -12.00 -2.92 7.43
N VAL A 40 -11.13 -1.92 7.31
CA VAL A 40 -11.53 -0.51 7.16
C VAL A 40 -10.97 0.16 5.91
N GLY A 41 -10.40 -0.61 4.99
CA GLY A 41 -9.90 -0.12 3.71
C GLY A 41 -9.40 -1.25 2.82
N VAL A 42 -9.04 -0.90 1.58
CA VAL A 42 -8.57 -1.85 0.57
C VAL A 42 -7.40 -1.25 -0.21
N THR A 43 -6.39 -2.08 -0.45
CA THR A 43 -5.35 -1.82 -1.43
C THR A 43 -5.50 -2.74 -2.63
N THR A 44 -5.15 -2.23 -3.80
CA THR A 44 -5.02 -3.00 -5.03
C THR A 44 -3.59 -2.89 -5.56
N ASN A 45 -3.23 -3.74 -6.48
CA ASN A 45 -2.00 -3.68 -7.25
C ASN A 45 -2.19 -4.47 -8.57
N PRO A 46 -1.26 -4.38 -9.54
CA PRO A 46 -1.40 -5.08 -10.81
C PRO A 46 -1.62 -6.58 -10.69
N SER A 47 -1.00 -7.24 -9.69
CA SER A 47 -1.16 -8.69 -9.49
C SER A 47 -2.55 -9.07 -8.96
N ILE A 48 -3.16 -8.21 -8.14
CA ILE A 48 -4.54 -8.36 -7.66
C ILE A 48 -5.51 -8.23 -8.83
N PHE A 49 -5.35 -7.20 -9.66
CA PHE A 49 -6.18 -7.03 -10.85
C PHE A 49 -5.96 -8.15 -11.87
N GLN A 50 -4.73 -8.63 -12.05
CA GLN A 50 -4.48 -9.81 -12.88
C GLN A 50 -5.30 -11.01 -12.42
N LYS A 51 -5.24 -11.34 -11.14
CA LYS A 51 -6.01 -12.44 -10.56
C LYS A 51 -7.52 -12.25 -10.71
N ALA A 52 -8.00 -11.02 -10.54
CA ALA A 52 -9.42 -10.69 -10.67
C ALA A 52 -9.92 -10.77 -12.11
N LEU A 53 -9.22 -10.11 -13.04
CA LEU A 53 -9.63 -9.95 -14.43
C LEU A 53 -9.38 -11.20 -15.30
N SER A 54 -8.54 -12.15 -14.83
CA SER A 54 -8.40 -13.47 -15.47
C SER A 54 -9.62 -14.37 -15.26
N GLN A 55 -10.55 -14.02 -14.36
CA GLN A 55 -11.75 -14.81 -14.11
C GLN A 55 -12.77 -14.65 -15.25
N VAL A 56 -13.20 -15.77 -15.80
CA VAL A 56 -14.25 -15.80 -16.82
C VAL A 56 -15.62 -15.59 -16.14
N GLY A 57 -16.42 -14.70 -16.70
CA GLY A 57 -17.81 -14.46 -16.29
C GLY A 57 -18.05 -13.13 -15.57
N PRO A 58 -17.40 -12.82 -14.45
CA PRO A 58 -17.73 -11.61 -13.65
C PRO A 58 -17.67 -10.29 -14.41
N TYR A 59 -16.80 -10.21 -15.43
CA TYR A 59 -16.57 -9.00 -16.22
C TYR A 59 -17.24 -9.02 -17.60
N ASP A 60 -17.82 -10.16 -18.02
CA ASP A 60 -18.35 -10.36 -19.37
C ASP A 60 -19.49 -9.38 -19.72
N ALA A 61 -20.36 -9.10 -18.76
CA ALA A 61 -21.47 -8.17 -18.97
C ALA A 61 -20.96 -6.76 -19.32
N GLN A 62 -20.00 -6.25 -18.53
CA GLN A 62 -19.42 -4.92 -18.76
C GLN A 62 -18.58 -4.89 -20.05
N LEU A 63 -17.83 -5.95 -20.37
CA LEU A 63 -17.10 -6.04 -21.65
C LEU A 63 -18.05 -6.02 -22.84
N LYS A 64 -19.20 -6.67 -22.76
CA LYS A 64 -20.24 -6.60 -23.83
C LYS A 64 -20.82 -5.19 -23.96
N GLU A 65 -21.09 -4.52 -22.83
CA GLU A 65 -21.60 -3.14 -22.82
C GLU A 65 -20.60 -2.16 -23.43
N LEU A 66 -19.29 -2.33 -23.14
CA LEU A 66 -18.21 -1.52 -23.71
C LEU A 66 -18.06 -1.74 -25.22
N GLY A 67 -18.41 -2.92 -25.71
CA GLY A 67 -18.31 -3.26 -27.13
C GLY A 67 -16.85 -3.29 -27.61
N LYS A 68 -16.63 -2.75 -28.83
CA LYS A 68 -15.30 -2.72 -29.46
C LYS A 68 -14.51 -1.49 -28.99
N VAL A 69 -13.84 -1.60 -27.85
CA VAL A 69 -12.89 -0.61 -27.35
C VAL A 69 -11.48 -1.20 -27.34
N ASP A 70 -10.45 -0.33 -27.28
CA ASP A 70 -9.09 -0.81 -27.04
C ASP A 70 -8.95 -1.40 -25.64
N VAL A 71 -7.98 -2.28 -25.48
CA VAL A 71 -7.79 -3.04 -24.23
C VAL A 71 -7.46 -2.16 -23.04
N GLU A 72 -6.72 -1.07 -23.22
CA GLU A 72 -6.36 -0.15 -22.15
C GLU A 72 -7.59 0.61 -21.64
N THR A 73 -8.48 1.01 -22.55
CA THR A 73 -9.78 1.56 -22.18
C THR A 73 -10.61 0.54 -21.41
N ALA A 74 -10.69 -0.71 -21.88
CA ALA A 74 -11.42 -1.75 -21.16
C ALA A 74 -10.87 -1.98 -19.75
N VAL A 75 -9.56 -2.15 -19.59
CA VAL A 75 -8.93 -2.31 -18.27
C VAL A 75 -9.28 -1.14 -17.34
N ARG A 76 -9.16 0.09 -17.83
CA ARG A 76 -9.50 1.29 -17.05
C ARG A 76 -10.98 1.29 -16.63
N GLU A 77 -11.89 0.96 -17.53
CA GLU A 77 -13.33 0.88 -17.20
C GLU A 77 -13.63 -0.20 -16.15
N LEU A 78 -13.05 -1.39 -16.30
CA LEU A 78 -13.28 -2.49 -15.37
C LEU A 78 -12.73 -2.18 -13.97
N THR A 79 -11.48 -1.73 -13.90
CA THR A 79 -10.80 -1.47 -12.60
C THR A 79 -11.39 -0.28 -11.87
N THR A 80 -11.71 0.82 -12.57
CA THR A 80 -12.34 1.99 -11.94
C THR A 80 -13.77 1.69 -11.50
N THR A 81 -14.50 0.81 -12.18
CA THR A 81 -15.83 0.35 -11.75
C THR A 81 -15.73 -0.44 -10.43
N ASP A 82 -14.80 -1.40 -10.34
CA ASP A 82 -14.61 -2.17 -9.10
C ASP A 82 -14.18 -1.28 -7.93
N VAL A 83 -13.25 -0.35 -8.16
CA VAL A 83 -12.82 0.58 -7.12
C VAL A 83 -13.96 1.50 -6.70
N ARG A 84 -14.77 2.02 -7.63
CA ARG A 84 -15.94 2.84 -7.30
C ARG A 84 -16.93 2.06 -6.44
N ASN A 85 -17.26 0.83 -6.82
CA ASN A 85 -18.19 0.00 -6.06
C ASN A 85 -17.64 -0.31 -4.66
N ALA A 86 -16.35 -0.60 -4.54
CA ALA A 86 -15.71 -0.79 -3.25
C ALA A 86 -15.70 0.50 -2.39
N THR A 87 -15.42 1.67 -2.98
CA THR A 87 -15.49 2.94 -2.25
C THR A 87 -16.90 3.25 -1.74
N ASP A 88 -17.94 2.86 -2.49
CA ASP A 88 -19.33 3.00 -2.04
C ASP A 88 -19.65 2.10 -0.84
N ILE A 89 -19.10 0.87 -0.79
CA ILE A 89 -19.22 -0.03 0.37
C ILE A 89 -18.55 0.56 1.62
N PHE A 90 -17.39 1.22 1.46
CA PHE A 90 -16.64 1.82 2.56
C PHE A 90 -17.11 3.23 2.95
N ARG A 91 -18.13 3.77 2.30
CA ARG A 91 -18.56 5.16 2.46
C ARG A 91 -18.87 5.57 3.89
N GLU A 92 -19.65 4.75 4.59
CA GLU A 92 -20.04 5.01 5.97
C GLU A 92 -18.82 5.04 6.90
N ILE A 93 -17.85 4.16 6.69
CA ILE A 93 -16.59 4.14 7.46
C ILE A 93 -15.78 5.41 7.16
N ALA A 94 -15.69 5.82 5.90
CA ALA A 94 -14.97 7.01 5.52
C ALA A 94 -15.57 8.26 6.18
N GLU A 95 -16.88 8.41 6.13
CA GLU A 95 -17.59 9.54 6.76
C GLU A 95 -17.47 9.53 8.30
N ALA A 96 -17.61 8.35 8.93
CA ALA A 96 -17.50 8.19 10.38
C ALA A 96 -16.09 8.44 10.93
N THR A 97 -15.06 8.25 10.11
CA THR A 97 -13.65 8.47 10.48
C THR A 97 -13.06 9.76 9.93
N ASP A 98 -13.89 10.66 9.44
CA ASP A 98 -13.45 11.89 8.78
C ASP A 98 -12.41 11.60 7.67
N PHE A 99 -12.67 10.59 6.86
CA PHE A 99 -11.81 10.12 5.76
C PHE A 99 -10.39 9.68 6.17
N VAL A 100 -10.17 9.31 7.43
CA VAL A 100 -8.95 8.62 7.85
C VAL A 100 -8.93 7.21 7.30
N ASP A 101 -10.01 6.48 7.47
CA ASP A 101 -10.23 5.13 6.93
C ASP A 101 -11.34 5.10 5.87
N GLY A 102 -11.82 3.92 5.51
CA GLY A 102 -12.79 3.74 4.43
C GLY A 102 -12.19 4.00 3.05
N ARG A 103 -10.88 3.91 2.91
CA ARG A 103 -10.12 4.22 1.69
C ARG A 103 -9.99 3.00 0.79
N VAL A 104 -10.05 3.23 -0.51
CA VAL A 104 -9.78 2.22 -1.54
C VAL A 104 -8.78 2.78 -2.55
N SER A 105 -7.68 2.06 -2.78
CA SER A 105 -6.62 2.51 -3.69
C SER A 105 -6.79 1.92 -5.09
N ILE A 106 -6.44 2.71 -6.12
CA ILE A 106 -6.24 2.29 -7.52
C ILE A 106 -4.88 2.78 -8.00
N GLU A 107 -4.13 1.94 -8.68
CA GLU A 107 -2.76 2.22 -9.11
C GLU A 107 -2.72 2.79 -10.53
N VAL A 108 -1.84 3.77 -10.77
CA VAL A 108 -1.46 4.21 -12.11
C VAL A 108 -0.78 3.07 -12.87
N ASP A 109 -0.75 3.13 -14.19
CA ASP A 109 -0.07 2.17 -15.03
C ASP A 109 1.42 2.07 -14.62
N PRO A 110 1.91 0.90 -14.18
CA PRO A 110 3.28 0.76 -13.71
C PRO A 110 4.35 1.01 -14.78
N ARG A 111 3.98 0.98 -16.07
CA ARG A 111 4.87 1.35 -17.18
C ARG A 111 5.26 2.84 -17.15
N LEU A 112 4.49 3.66 -16.42
CA LEU A 112 4.75 5.09 -16.22
C LEU A 112 5.63 5.38 -14.99
N ALA A 113 6.12 4.36 -14.28
CA ALA A 113 6.85 4.53 -13.03
C ALA A 113 8.06 5.49 -13.11
N HIS A 114 8.64 5.66 -14.29
CA HIS A 114 9.76 6.57 -14.57
C HIS A 114 9.36 7.77 -15.46
N ASP A 115 8.07 8.08 -15.54
CA ASP A 115 7.53 9.20 -16.35
C ASP A 115 6.64 10.07 -15.44
N THR A 116 7.23 11.13 -14.91
CA THR A 116 6.58 12.06 -13.97
C THR A 116 5.30 12.68 -14.56
N GLU A 117 5.37 13.15 -15.79
CA GLU A 117 4.29 13.92 -16.42
C GLU A 117 3.07 13.02 -16.70
N ASN A 118 3.30 11.88 -17.33
CA ASN A 118 2.22 10.95 -17.65
C ASN A 118 1.66 10.26 -16.39
N THR A 119 2.49 10.00 -15.37
CA THR A 119 2.01 9.52 -14.06
C THR A 119 1.04 10.51 -13.41
N ALA A 120 1.43 11.79 -13.32
CA ALA A 120 0.58 12.82 -12.72
C ALA A 120 -0.72 13.05 -13.54
N LYS A 121 -0.64 12.99 -14.87
CA LYS A 121 -1.81 13.08 -15.75
C LYS A 121 -2.77 11.91 -15.52
N GLN A 122 -2.27 10.67 -15.54
CA GLN A 122 -3.11 9.50 -15.36
C GLN A 122 -3.71 9.44 -13.94
N ALA A 123 -2.99 9.92 -12.93
CA ALA A 123 -3.52 10.03 -11.58
C ALA A 123 -4.79 10.87 -11.53
N VAL A 124 -4.82 12.01 -12.22
CA VAL A 124 -6.02 12.85 -12.34
C VAL A 124 -7.13 12.13 -13.10
N GLU A 125 -6.82 11.51 -14.23
CA GLU A 125 -7.80 10.77 -15.04
C GLU A 125 -8.48 9.64 -14.24
N LEU A 126 -7.70 8.89 -13.45
CA LEU A 126 -8.24 7.83 -12.58
C LEU A 126 -9.10 8.41 -11.45
N TRP A 127 -8.65 9.50 -10.82
CA TRP A 127 -9.41 10.16 -9.77
C TRP A 127 -10.77 10.65 -10.27
N GLU A 128 -10.80 11.37 -11.39
CA GLU A 128 -12.02 11.87 -11.99
C GLU A 128 -12.95 10.73 -12.40
N LYS A 129 -12.38 9.62 -12.90
CA LYS A 129 -13.16 8.50 -13.36
C LYS A 129 -13.75 7.67 -12.21
N VAL A 130 -13.02 7.44 -11.14
CA VAL A 130 -13.57 6.81 -9.93
C VAL A 130 -14.62 7.73 -9.29
N ASN A 131 -14.37 9.04 -9.25
CA ASN A 131 -15.28 10.06 -8.76
C ASN A 131 -15.86 9.72 -7.38
N ARG A 132 -15.00 9.40 -6.42
CA ARG A 132 -15.34 9.13 -5.02
C ARG A 132 -14.32 9.75 -4.08
N PRO A 133 -14.73 10.47 -3.02
CA PRO A 133 -13.81 11.21 -2.13
C PRO A 133 -12.92 10.31 -1.28
N ASN A 134 -13.28 9.05 -1.10
CA ASN A 134 -12.52 8.06 -0.36
C ASN A 134 -11.65 7.16 -1.24
N ALA A 135 -11.52 7.44 -2.53
CA ALA A 135 -10.51 6.81 -3.37
C ALA A 135 -9.11 7.35 -3.04
N MET A 136 -8.08 6.60 -3.36
CA MET A 136 -6.68 7.02 -3.32
C MET A 136 -5.99 6.57 -4.61
N ILE A 137 -5.21 7.45 -5.20
CA ILE A 137 -4.41 7.08 -6.37
C ILE A 137 -3.07 6.54 -5.90
N LYS A 138 -2.73 5.33 -6.34
CA LYS A 138 -1.50 4.67 -5.93
C LYS A 138 -0.39 4.95 -6.94
N ILE A 139 0.73 5.51 -6.46
CA ILE A 139 1.86 5.98 -7.28
C ILE A 139 3.16 5.39 -6.73
N PRO A 140 4.01 4.76 -7.58
CA PRO A 140 5.30 4.24 -7.15
C PRO A 140 6.26 5.35 -6.67
N ALA A 141 7.03 5.05 -5.62
CA ALA A 141 8.02 5.95 -5.02
C ALA A 141 9.35 5.96 -5.77
N THR A 142 9.35 5.87 -7.10
CA THR A 142 10.56 6.09 -7.90
C THR A 142 11.01 7.55 -7.81
N LEU A 143 12.25 7.86 -8.19
CA LEU A 143 12.73 9.26 -8.21
C LEU A 143 11.84 10.14 -9.08
N GLU A 144 11.37 9.62 -10.22
CA GLU A 144 10.45 10.31 -11.12
C GLU A 144 9.01 10.34 -10.58
N GLY A 145 8.65 9.36 -9.73
CA GLY A 145 7.35 9.30 -9.06
C GLY A 145 7.18 10.38 -7.98
N LEU A 146 8.25 10.80 -7.30
CA LEU A 146 8.17 11.80 -6.23
C LEU A 146 7.54 13.13 -6.69
N PRO A 147 7.97 13.76 -7.79
CA PRO A 147 7.30 14.97 -8.29
C PRO A 147 5.86 14.72 -8.74
N ALA A 148 5.55 13.53 -9.26
CA ALA A 148 4.17 13.18 -9.62
C ALA A 148 3.26 13.06 -8.39
N ILE A 149 3.77 12.53 -7.27
CA ILE A 149 3.07 12.48 -5.97
C ILE A 149 2.75 13.90 -5.50
N THR A 150 3.76 14.78 -5.48
CA THR A 150 3.59 16.19 -5.12
C THR A 150 2.52 16.86 -5.98
N ALA A 151 2.62 16.74 -7.31
CA ALA A 151 1.68 17.34 -8.26
C ALA A 151 0.24 16.81 -8.13
N THR A 152 0.09 15.54 -7.76
CA THR A 152 -1.22 14.91 -7.53
C THR A 152 -1.86 15.41 -6.23
N LEU A 153 -1.10 15.43 -5.13
CA LEU A 153 -1.55 15.99 -3.85
C LEU A 153 -1.91 17.47 -3.97
N ALA A 154 -1.13 18.26 -4.72
CA ALA A 154 -1.36 19.69 -4.97
C ALA A 154 -2.72 19.99 -5.64
N LYS A 155 -3.35 18.98 -6.24
CA LYS A 155 -4.70 19.07 -6.82
C LYS A 155 -5.80 18.59 -5.86
N GLY A 156 -5.49 18.37 -4.59
CA GLY A 156 -6.45 17.87 -3.61
C GLY A 156 -6.77 16.38 -3.73
N ILE A 157 -5.96 15.62 -4.48
CA ILE A 157 -6.16 14.19 -4.71
C ILE A 157 -5.40 13.38 -3.67
N SER A 158 -6.09 12.45 -3.01
CA SER A 158 -5.50 11.53 -2.04
C SER A 158 -4.56 10.51 -2.71
N VAL A 159 -3.38 10.25 -2.10
CA VAL A 159 -2.33 9.41 -2.70
C VAL A 159 -1.89 8.30 -1.76
N ASN A 160 -1.80 7.08 -2.30
CA ASN A 160 -1.10 5.95 -1.71
C ASN A 160 0.26 5.81 -2.39
N VAL A 161 1.34 6.16 -1.70
CA VAL A 161 2.70 6.04 -2.25
C VAL A 161 3.18 4.60 -2.06
N THR A 162 3.60 3.92 -3.13
CA THR A 162 3.94 2.49 -3.09
C THR A 162 5.37 2.17 -3.50
N LEU A 163 5.78 0.92 -3.26
CA LEU A 163 7.13 0.41 -3.54
C LEU A 163 8.24 1.14 -2.77
N ILE A 164 7.96 1.49 -1.52
CA ILE A 164 8.96 2.03 -0.60
C ILE A 164 9.63 0.86 0.12
N PHE A 165 10.97 0.82 0.10
CA PHE A 165 11.76 -0.25 0.75
C PHE A 165 12.85 0.31 1.65
N SER A 166 13.34 1.55 1.43
CA SER A 166 14.43 2.16 2.19
C SER A 166 13.98 3.35 3.01
N LEU A 167 14.68 3.62 4.10
CA LEU A 167 14.46 4.80 4.94
C LEU A 167 14.74 6.09 4.17
N GLU A 168 15.80 6.11 3.35
CA GLU A 168 16.14 7.26 2.51
C GLU A 168 15.00 7.60 1.54
N ARG A 169 14.43 6.60 0.85
CA ARG A 169 13.30 6.82 -0.04
C ARG A 169 12.05 7.23 0.74
N TYR A 170 11.84 6.67 1.93
CA TYR A 170 10.70 7.05 2.75
C TYR A 170 10.80 8.51 3.23
N GLU A 171 11.98 8.98 3.59
CA GLU A 171 12.19 10.39 3.91
C GLU A 171 11.84 11.31 2.73
N GLN A 172 12.29 10.99 1.52
CA GLN A 172 11.95 11.72 0.30
C GLN A 172 10.44 11.70 0.02
N VAL A 173 9.76 10.59 0.30
CA VAL A 173 8.31 10.46 0.17
C VAL A 173 7.56 11.38 1.14
N ILE A 174 8.01 11.46 2.40
CA ILE A 174 7.44 12.39 3.38
C ILE A 174 7.65 13.84 2.93
N ASP A 175 8.83 14.18 2.44
CA ASP A 175 9.11 15.53 1.92
C ASP A 175 8.23 15.88 0.71
N ALA A 176 8.05 14.95 -0.23
CA ALA A 176 7.15 15.11 -1.37
C ALA A 176 5.68 15.26 -0.94
N PHE A 177 5.27 14.55 0.09
CA PHE A 177 3.94 14.68 0.69
C PHE A 177 3.74 16.06 1.32
N ILE A 178 4.64 16.51 2.19
CA ILE A 178 4.55 17.82 2.86
C ILE A 178 4.48 18.95 1.82
N GLU A 179 5.34 18.89 0.80
CA GLU A 179 5.34 19.85 -0.31
C GLU A 179 4.02 19.83 -1.09
N GLY A 180 3.49 18.63 -1.40
CA GLY A 180 2.22 18.47 -2.09
C GLY A 180 1.03 19.05 -1.31
N ILE A 181 0.99 18.85 0.01
CA ILE A 181 -0.03 19.44 0.89
C ILE A 181 0.12 20.96 0.99
N ALA A 182 1.35 21.49 1.05
CA ALA A 182 1.59 22.93 1.03
C ALA A 182 1.10 23.56 -0.27
N GLN A 183 1.32 22.92 -1.41
CA GLN A 183 0.79 23.38 -2.68
C GLN A 183 -0.73 23.25 -2.77
N ALA A 184 -1.33 22.22 -2.19
CA ALA A 184 -2.79 22.08 -2.10
C ALA A 184 -3.43 23.22 -1.31
N ASP A 185 -2.82 23.59 -0.17
CA ASP A 185 -3.23 24.77 0.62
C ASP A 185 -3.15 26.06 -0.19
N ALA A 186 -2.02 26.29 -0.88
CA ALA A 186 -1.84 27.46 -1.74
C ALA A 186 -2.85 27.50 -2.91
N ASN A 187 -3.29 26.35 -3.40
CA ASN A 187 -4.31 26.21 -4.43
C ASN A 187 -5.75 26.32 -3.90
N GLY A 188 -5.94 26.49 -2.59
CA GLY A 188 -7.24 26.68 -1.94
C GLY A 188 -8.04 25.38 -1.71
N HIS A 189 -7.39 24.21 -1.71
CA HIS A 189 -8.04 22.95 -1.37
C HIS A 189 -8.27 22.83 0.15
N ASP A 190 -9.36 22.15 0.53
CA ASP A 190 -9.59 21.76 1.92
C ASP A 190 -8.68 20.57 2.29
N LEU A 191 -7.68 20.83 3.14
CA LEU A 191 -6.68 19.84 3.52
C LEU A 191 -7.24 18.67 4.33
N LYS A 192 -8.38 18.82 5.00
CA LYS A 192 -8.98 17.80 5.88
C LYS A 192 -9.32 16.51 5.14
N HIS A 193 -9.65 16.60 3.86
CA HIS A 193 -10.11 15.49 3.06
C HIS A 193 -8.98 14.81 2.24
N ILE A 194 -7.81 15.45 2.16
CA ILE A 194 -6.65 14.90 1.46
C ILE A 194 -5.97 13.89 2.38
N GLY A 195 -6.12 12.60 2.05
CA GLY A 195 -5.45 11.51 2.77
C GLY A 195 -4.20 11.04 2.03
N SER A 196 -3.19 10.60 2.78
CA SER A 196 -2.06 9.89 2.19
C SER A 196 -1.58 8.76 3.08
N VAL A 197 -1.10 7.70 2.45
CA VAL A 197 -0.40 6.59 3.10
C VAL A 197 0.88 6.29 2.34
N ALA A 198 1.91 5.83 3.07
CA ALA A 198 3.19 5.44 2.53
C ALA A 198 3.35 3.92 2.66
N SER A 199 3.16 3.20 1.55
CA SER A 199 3.23 1.74 1.51
C SER A 199 4.68 1.27 1.58
N PHE A 200 5.15 1.00 2.78
CA PHE A 200 6.47 0.47 3.10
C PHE A 200 6.43 -1.05 3.07
N PHE A 201 7.22 -1.65 2.20
CA PHE A 201 7.20 -3.09 1.92
C PHE A 201 8.06 -3.86 2.91
N VAL A 202 7.48 -4.88 3.55
CA VAL A 202 8.09 -5.57 4.69
C VAL A 202 8.68 -6.92 4.30
N SER A 203 7.88 -7.95 4.04
CA SER A 203 8.37 -9.33 3.91
C SER A 203 9.38 -9.57 2.78
N ARG A 204 9.40 -8.74 1.75
CA ARG A 204 10.37 -8.86 0.66
C ARG A 204 11.80 -8.55 1.12
N VAL A 205 11.95 -7.69 2.13
CA VAL A 205 13.27 -7.37 2.71
C VAL A 205 13.84 -8.62 3.38
N ASP A 206 13.09 -9.30 4.26
CA ASP A 206 13.54 -10.55 4.86
C ASP A 206 13.83 -11.61 3.80
N THR A 207 12.95 -11.76 2.80
CA THR A 207 13.17 -12.74 1.71
C THR A 207 14.49 -12.50 0.97
N ALA A 208 14.92 -11.27 0.80
CA ALA A 208 16.19 -10.93 0.13
C ALA A 208 17.39 -11.04 1.08
N VAL A 209 17.27 -10.52 2.30
CA VAL A 209 18.35 -10.51 3.30
C VAL A 209 18.64 -11.90 3.82
N ASP A 210 17.62 -12.71 4.11
CA ASP A 210 17.80 -14.08 4.62
C ASP A 210 18.61 -14.95 3.65
N LYS A 211 18.42 -14.80 2.33
CA LYS A 211 19.26 -15.48 1.35
C LYS A 211 20.74 -15.11 1.44
N LEU A 212 21.05 -13.87 1.77
CA LEU A 212 22.42 -13.40 1.96
C LEU A 212 22.99 -13.91 3.28
N LEU A 213 22.18 -13.97 4.32
CA LEU A 213 22.53 -14.53 5.63
C LEU A 213 22.77 -16.04 5.54
N GLU A 214 21.90 -16.78 4.87
CA GLU A 214 22.06 -18.20 4.59
C GLU A 214 23.36 -18.47 3.81
N ALA A 215 23.67 -17.65 2.81
CA ALA A 215 24.92 -17.77 2.04
C ALA A 215 26.18 -17.46 2.86
N ASN A 216 26.11 -16.56 3.84
CA ASN A 216 27.17 -16.28 4.81
C ASN A 216 27.40 -17.48 5.74
N GLY A 217 26.35 -18.07 6.29
CA GLY A 217 26.34 -19.31 7.05
C GLY A 217 26.96 -19.25 8.45
N SER A 218 27.48 -18.11 8.90
CA SER A 218 27.99 -17.93 10.27
C SER A 218 26.88 -18.01 11.30
N ASP A 219 27.23 -18.25 12.56
CA ASP A 219 26.23 -18.28 13.64
C ASP A 219 25.66 -16.87 13.90
N GLU A 220 26.45 -15.82 13.68
CA GLU A 220 26.01 -14.41 13.72
C GLU A 220 24.99 -14.14 12.63
N ALA A 221 25.19 -14.63 11.40
CA ALA A 221 24.26 -14.49 10.29
C ALA A 221 22.93 -15.19 10.59
N LYS A 222 22.96 -16.44 11.05
CA LYS A 222 21.75 -17.20 11.42
C LYS A 222 20.94 -16.50 12.52
N ALA A 223 21.62 -15.84 13.45
CA ALA A 223 20.94 -15.10 14.53
C ALA A 223 20.19 -13.84 14.04
N LEU A 224 20.45 -13.40 12.81
CA LEU A 224 19.79 -12.24 12.17
C LEU A 224 18.68 -12.61 11.19
N GLU A 225 18.53 -13.88 10.84
CA GLU A 225 17.46 -14.34 9.96
C GLU A 225 16.08 -13.92 10.47
N GLY A 226 15.27 -13.36 9.58
CA GLY A 226 13.92 -12.86 9.87
C GLY A 226 13.85 -11.58 10.71
N LYS A 227 14.96 -10.85 10.89
CA LYS A 227 14.98 -9.63 11.70
C LYS A 227 15.10 -8.34 10.88
N ALA A 228 15.62 -8.42 9.66
CA ALA A 228 15.92 -7.24 8.85
C ALA A 228 14.67 -6.43 8.48
N ALA A 229 13.61 -7.10 8.05
CA ALA A 229 12.40 -6.43 7.60
C ALA A 229 11.67 -5.69 8.73
N VAL A 230 11.54 -6.34 9.89
CA VAL A 230 10.90 -5.73 11.07
C VAL A 230 11.74 -4.57 11.58
N ALA A 231 13.06 -4.72 11.69
CA ALA A 231 13.96 -3.63 12.09
C ALA A 231 13.86 -2.44 11.13
N ASN A 232 13.88 -2.68 9.82
CA ASN A 232 13.74 -1.62 8.81
C ASN A 232 12.38 -0.90 8.91
N ALA A 233 11.28 -1.63 9.13
CA ALA A 233 9.94 -1.04 9.30
C ALA A 233 9.82 -0.24 10.60
N ARG A 234 10.39 -0.72 11.72
CA ARG A 234 10.43 0.02 12.99
C ARG A 234 11.20 1.32 12.87
N LEU A 235 12.34 1.33 12.17
CA LEU A 235 13.10 2.54 11.89
C LEU A 235 12.38 3.49 10.91
N ALA A 236 11.54 2.97 10.01
CA ALA A 236 10.65 3.80 9.21
C ALA A 236 9.59 4.49 10.09
N TYR A 237 9.08 3.81 11.11
CA TYR A 237 8.15 4.41 12.06
C TYR A 237 8.84 5.46 12.94
N GLU A 238 10.06 5.23 13.42
CA GLU A 238 10.90 6.25 14.10
C GLU A 238 11.07 7.50 13.23
N LEU A 239 11.37 7.32 11.95
CA LEU A 239 11.49 8.42 10.99
C LEU A 239 10.16 9.19 10.82
N PHE A 240 9.04 8.48 10.73
CA PHE A 240 7.70 9.06 10.68
C PHE A 240 7.44 9.95 11.91
N GLU A 241 7.65 9.43 13.11
CA GLU A 241 7.44 10.19 14.34
C GLU A 241 8.29 11.46 14.35
N LYS A 242 9.58 11.35 14.05
CA LYS A 242 10.52 12.46 14.02
C LYS A 242 10.11 13.53 13.00
N LYS A 243 9.83 13.14 11.75
CA LYS A 243 9.49 14.08 10.68
C LYS A 243 8.21 14.87 10.98
N PHE A 244 7.16 14.21 11.43
CA PHE A 244 5.90 14.90 11.73
C PHE A 244 5.89 15.65 13.07
N ALA A 245 6.84 15.37 13.97
CA ALA A 245 7.01 16.13 15.21
C ALA A 245 7.91 17.37 15.03
N GLU A 246 8.94 17.29 14.18
CA GLU A 246 10.03 18.26 14.13
C GLU A 246 10.00 19.18 12.89
N ASP A 247 9.33 18.80 11.78
CA ASP A 247 9.31 19.61 10.56
C ASP A 247 8.41 20.85 10.74
N PRO A 248 8.96 22.06 10.69
CA PRO A 248 8.17 23.28 10.90
C PRO A 248 7.14 23.52 9.81
N ARG A 249 7.36 23.03 8.58
CA ARG A 249 6.39 23.12 7.47
C ARG A 249 5.12 22.34 7.81
N TRP A 250 5.30 21.18 8.47
CA TRP A 250 4.18 20.34 8.85
C TRP A 250 3.29 20.98 9.92
N ALA A 251 3.88 21.62 10.94
CA ALA A 251 3.12 22.23 12.03
C ALA A 251 2.05 23.24 11.52
N ASP A 252 2.42 24.06 10.53
CA ASP A 252 1.50 25.05 9.93
C ASP A 252 0.37 24.37 9.14
N LEU A 253 0.67 23.30 8.41
CA LEU A 253 -0.32 22.54 7.64
C LEU A 253 -1.28 21.77 8.56
N ALA A 254 -0.77 21.15 9.61
CA ALA A 254 -1.56 20.47 10.63
C ALA A 254 -2.55 21.43 11.32
N ALA A 255 -2.12 22.65 11.62
CA ALA A 255 -2.98 23.70 12.18
C ALA A 255 -4.15 24.09 11.24
N LYS A 256 -3.99 23.87 9.92
CA LYS A 256 -5.03 24.07 8.90
C LYS A 256 -5.88 22.81 8.65
N GLY A 257 -5.64 21.74 9.40
CA GLY A 257 -6.42 20.51 9.36
C GLY A 257 -5.85 19.42 8.47
N ALA A 258 -4.60 19.54 7.97
CA ALA A 258 -3.93 18.46 7.27
C ALA A 258 -3.71 17.25 8.17
N LYS A 259 -3.85 16.06 7.62
CA LYS A 259 -3.61 14.79 8.30
C LYS A 259 -2.25 14.24 7.90
N VAL A 260 -1.54 13.58 8.82
CA VAL A 260 -0.25 12.95 8.55
C VAL A 260 -0.34 11.92 7.42
N GLN A 261 0.73 11.75 6.67
CA GLN A 261 0.87 10.57 5.80
C GLN A 261 1.19 9.37 6.67
N ARG A 262 0.21 8.49 6.87
CA ARG A 262 0.39 7.32 7.74
C ARG A 262 1.33 6.30 7.11
N PRO A 263 2.27 5.70 7.88
CA PRO A 263 2.97 4.51 7.41
C PRO A 263 1.97 3.38 7.18
N LEU A 264 2.13 2.71 6.04
CA LEU A 264 1.33 1.55 5.67
C LEU A 264 2.27 0.37 5.45
N TRP A 265 2.17 -0.65 6.30
CA TRP A 265 2.91 -1.89 6.10
C TRP A 265 2.28 -2.69 4.98
N ALA A 266 3.02 -2.87 3.90
CA ALA A 266 2.63 -3.61 2.71
C ALA A 266 3.45 -4.91 2.58
N SER A 267 2.94 -5.87 1.82
CA SER A 267 3.59 -7.19 1.70
C SER A 267 3.81 -7.85 3.06
N THR A 268 2.76 -7.91 3.87
CA THR A 268 2.83 -8.41 5.25
C THR A 268 2.51 -9.90 5.40
N GLY A 269 2.20 -10.58 4.31
CA GLY A 269 2.09 -12.04 4.30
C GLY A 269 3.46 -12.70 4.45
N THR A 270 3.60 -13.59 5.44
CA THR A 270 4.83 -14.35 5.69
C THR A 270 5.10 -15.35 4.58
N LYS A 271 6.32 -15.38 4.06
CA LYS A 271 6.76 -16.26 2.97
C LYS A 271 7.51 -17.48 3.48
N ASN A 272 8.32 -17.32 4.52
CA ASN A 272 9.09 -18.40 5.14
C ASN A 272 8.21 -19.15 6.14
N ALA A 273 8.03 -20.45 5.94
CA ALA A 273 7.21 -21.30 6.81
C ALA A 273 7.79 -21.48 8.23
N ALA A 274 9.05 -21.12 8.46
CA ALA A 274 9.66 -21.13 9.79
C ALA A 274 9.24 -19.93 10.65
N TYR A 275 8.66 -18.89 10.06
CA TYR A 275 8.20 -17.70 10.78
C TYR A 275 6.69 -17.79 11.04
N SER A 276 6.24 -17.10 12.11
CA SER A 276 4.81 -16.93 12.36
C SER A 276 4.11 -16.34 11.14
N ASP A 277 2.95 -16.84 10.78
CA ASP A 277 2.13 -16.33 9.68
C ASP A 277 1.50 -14.94 9.99
N CYS A 278 1.54 -14.49 11.26
CA CYS A 278 1.20 -13.14 11.72
C CYS A 278 2.42 -12.26 11.99
N LYS A 279 3.65 -12.70 11.69
CA LYS A 279 4.89 -11.99 12.07
C LYS A 279 4.85 -10.50 11.77
N TYR A 280 4.58 -10.14 10.52
CA TYR A 280 4.63 -8.74 10.06
C TYR A 280 3.35 -7.94 10.38
N VAL A 281 2.44 -8.53 11.13
CA VAL A 281 1.33 -7.83 11.76
C VAL A 281 1.66 -7.61 13.24
N ASP A 282 1.93 -8.68 13.98
CA ASP A 282 2.12 -8.66 15.44
C ASP A 282 3.37 -7.90 15.89
N GLU A 283 4.43 -7.89 15.08
CA GLU A 283 5.68 -7.19 15.41
C GLU A 283 5.71 -5.71 14.98
N LEU A 284 4.62 -5.19 14.37
CA LEU A 284 4.55 -3.85 13.78
C LEU A 284 3.25 -3.11 14.17
N VAL A 285 2.86 -3.20 15.43
CA VAL A 285 1.65 -2.56 15.99
C VAL A 285 2.04 -1.29 16.74
N ASP A 286 1.49 -0.15 16.30
CA ASP A 286 1.51 1.14 16.98
C ASP A 286 0.42 2.07 16.42
N LYS A 287 0.33 3.30 16.90
CA LYS A 287 -0.65 4.31 16.49
C LYS A 287 -0.39 4.80 15.06
N HIS A 288 -1.44 5.29 14.42
CA HIS A 288 -1.35 5.89 13.08
C HIS A 288 -0.84 4.97 11.97
N ILE A 289 -0.87 3.68 12.17
CA ILE A 289 -0.42 2.67 11.22
C ILE A 289 -1.59 2.13 10.39
N VAL A 290 -1.33 1.85 9.14
CA VAL A 290 -2.15 0.97 8.31
C VAL A 290 -1.37 -0.32 8.09
N ASN A 291 -2.01 -1.48 8.20
CA ASN A 291 -1.45 -2.75 7.77
C ASN A 291 -2.38 -3.34 6.70
N THR A 292 -1.88 -3.41 5.46
CA THR A 292 -2.65 -4.06 4.39
C THR A 292 -2.15 -5.48 4.22
N MET A 293 -3.08 -6.43 4.26
CA MET A 293 -2.75 -7.84 4.30
C MET A 293 -3.64 -8.70 3.39
N PRO A 294 -3.09 -9.79 2.82
CA PRO A 294 -3.90 -10.80 2.14
C PRO A 294 -4.91 -11.44 3.10
N GLU A 295 -6.03 -11.93 2.58
CA GLU A 295 -7.07 -12.56 3.40
C GLU A 295 -6.54 -13.74 4.24
N LYS A 296 -5.55 -14.50 3.72
CA LYS A 296 -4.90 -15.57 4.49
C LYS A 296 -4.26 -15.03 5.78
N THR A 297 -3.53 -13.92 5.70
CA THR A 297 -2.90 -13.27 6.86
C THR A 297 -3.95 -12.67 7.79
N LEU A 298 -5.01 -12.07 7.24
CA LEU A 298 -6.14 -11.57 8.01
C LEU A 298 -6.84 -12.70 8.79
N ASN A 299 -6.99 -13.86 8.18
CA ASN A 299 -7.57 -15.03 8.85
C ASN A 299 -6.67 -15.54 9.98
N ALA A 300 -5.36 -15.57 9.79
CA ALA A 300 -4.39 -15.94 10.82
C ALA A 300 -4.43 -14.94 11.99
N LEU A 301 -4.40 -13.63 11.69
CA LEU A 301 -4.57 -12.59 12.71
C LEU A 301 -5.87 -12.77 13.50
N ALA A 302 -6.98 -13.04 12.80
CA ALA A 302 -8.29 -13.22 13.43
C ALA A 302 -8.37 -14.47 14.33
N ASP A 303 -7.61 -15.51 14.02
CA ASP A 303 -7.60 -16.79 14.73
C ASP A 303 -6.65 -16.78 15.94
N HIS A 304 -5.42 -16.31 15.76
CA HIS A 304 -4.37 -16.43 16.79
C HIS A 304 -3.41 -15.24 16.89
N GLY A 305 -3.67 -14.11 16.21
CA GLY A 305 -2.82 -12.93 16.31
C GLY A 305 -2.81 -12.29 17.69
N ASN A 306 -1.75 -11.58 18.01
CA ASN A 306 -1.59 -10.90 19.28
C ASN A 306 -2.21 -9.50 19.29
N GLY A 307 -1.89 -8.67 18.28
CA GLY A 307 -2.38 -7.30 18.14
C GLY A 307 -1.97 -6.33 19.26
N ALA A 308 -0.98 -6.67 20.08
CA ALA A 308 -0.46 -5.79 21.13
C ALA A 308 0.60 -4.81 20.56
N PRO A 309 0.78 -3.62 21.17
CA PRO A 309 1.84 -2.69 20.77
C PRO A 309 3.21 -3.35 20.77
N SER A 310 4.01 -3.13 19.72
CA SER A 310 5.25 -3.86 19.49
C SER A 310 6.38 -3.04 18.85
N ILE A 311 6.19 -1.73 18.68
CA ILE A 311 7.21 -0.83 18.10
C ILE A 311 7.88 0.02 19.18
N GLU A 312 7.11 0.59 20.10
CA GLU A 312 7.64 1.44 21.15
C GLU A 312 8.79 0.74 21.93
N GLY A 313 9.91 1.45 22.09
CA GLY A 313 11.07 0.94 22.83
C GLY A 313 11.99 -0.02 22.06
N THR A 314 11.77 -0.22 20.74
CA THR A 314 12.55 -1.19 19.93
C THR A 314 13.55 -0.56 18.98
N TYR A 315 13.70 0.76 18.94
CA TYR A 315 14.55 1.46 17.96
C TYR A 315 16.03 1.13 18.12
N GLU A 316 16.55 1.09 19.36
CA GLU A 316 17.95 0.74 19.61
C GLU A 316 18.27 -0.69 19.11
N GLU A 317 17.39 -1.64 19.37
CA GLU A 317 17.55 -3.01 18.88
C GLU A 317 17.50 -3.03 17.34
N SER A 318 16.61 -2.27 16.73
CA SER A 318 16.47 -2.18 15.27
C SER A 318 17.72 -1.58 14.63
N HIS A 319 18.27 -0.50 15.18
CA HIS A 319 19.56 0.06 14.74
C HIS A 319 20.71 -0.95 14.88
N ALA A 320 20.72 -1.73 15.99
CA ALA A 320 21.75 -2.76 16.19
C ALA A 320 21.63 -3.89 15.14
N VAL A 321 20.42 -4.30 14.75
CA VAL A 321 20.22 -5.28 13.67
C VAL A 321 20.79 -4.78 12.36
N ILE A 322 20.48 -3.53 11.95
CA ILE A 322 20.99 -2.97 10.70
C ILE A 322 22.53 -2.83 10.72
N SER A 323 23.09 -2.42 11.86
CA SER A 323 24.54 -2.32 12.03
C SER A 323 25.25 -3.68 11.88
N LYS A 324 24.68 -4.75 12.49
CA LYS A 324 25.21 -6.11 12.38
C LYS A 324 25.13 -6.67 10.96
N LEU A 325 24.07 -6.35 10.20
CA LEU A 325 24.00 -6.70 8.78
C LEU A 325 25.17 -6.08 8.00
N ALA A 326 25.46 -4.80 8.25
CA ALA A 326 26.59 -4.11 7.62
C ALA A 326 27.95 -4.72 8.01
N GLU A 327 28.14 -5.11 9.27
CA GLU A 327 29.34 -5.82 9.74
C GLU A 327 29.55 -7.17 9.03
N LEU A 328 28.46 -7.85 8.68
CA LEU A 328 28.49 -9.09 7.87
C LEU A 328 28.64 -8.83 6.36
N GLY A 329 28.83 -7.57 5.95
CA GLY A 329 28.98 -7.17 4.56
C GLY A 329 27.67 -7.08 3.78
N ILE A 330 26.53 -7.10 4.44
CA ILE A 330 25.21 -6.95 3.82
C ILE A 330 24.83 -5.47 3.82
N ASN A 331 24.94 -4.82 2.65
CA ASN A 331 24.51 -3.45 2.46
C ASN A 331 22.99 -3.40 2.21
N LEU A 332 22.24 -2.96 3.20
CA LEU A 332 20.78 -2.89 3.09
C LEU A 332 20.33 -1.93 1.99
N LYS A 333 21.07 -0.87 1.70
CA LYS A 333 20.76 0.05 0.59
C LYS A 333 20.77 -0.68 -0.76
N ASP A 334 21.78 -1.48 -1.04
CA ASP A 334 21.86 -2.24 -2.30
C ASP A 334 20.69 -3.23 -2.43
N VAL A 335 20.30 -3.84 -1.31
CA VAL A 335 19.14 -4.75 -1.26
C VAL A 335 17.85 -4.00 -1.57
N THR A 336 17.63 -2.84 -0.94
CA THR A 336 16.38 -2.08 -1.09
C THR A 336 16.28 -1.40 -2.45
N ASP A 337 17.38 -0.91 -3.02
CA ASP A 337 17.42 -0.36 -4.38
C ASP A 337 17.05 -1.44 -5.42
N LYS A 338 17.59 -2.64 -5.23
CA LYS A 338 17.22 -3.79 -6.08
C LYS A 338 15.76 -4.18 -5.91
N LEU A 339 15.23 -4.19 -4.70
CA LEU A 339 13.82 -4.52 -4.44
C LEU A 339 12.86 -3.51 -5.07
N GLU A 340 13.22 -2.21 -5.12
CA GLU A 340 12.45 -1.18 -5.83
C GLU A 340 12.39 -1.49 -7.33
N ALA A 341 13.55 -1.71 -7.96
CA ALA A 341 13.64 -2.04 -9.38
C ALA A 341 12.90 -3.34 -9.73
N ASP A 342 13.11 -4.40 -8.95
CA ASP A 342 12.43 -5.68 -9.12
C ASP A 342 10.91 -5.54 -8.89
N GLY A 343 10.50 -4.66 -7.99
CA GLY A 343 9.09 -4.36 -7.69
C GLY A 343 8.39 -3.71 -8.86
N VAL A 344 8.99 -2.68 -9.47
CA VAL A 344 8.48 -2.03 -10.67
C VAL A 344 8.39 -3.03 -11.83
N ALA A 345 9.45 -3.81 -12.08
CA ALA A 345 9.47 -4.82 -13.14
C ALA A 345 8.38 -5.89 -12.95
N ALA A 346 8.17 -6.34 -11.71
CA ALA A 346 7.11 -7.31 -11.40
C ALA A 346 5.70 -6.73 -11.63
N PHE A 347 5.47 -5.47 -11.30
CA PHE A 347 4.20 -4.79 -11.55
C PHE A 347 3.93 -4.60 -13.04
N ILE A 348 4.94 -4.21 -13.82
CA ILE A 348 4.84 -4.12 -15.29
C ILE A 348 4.46 -5.49 -15.87
N LYS A 349 5.14 -6.56 -15.46
CA LYS A 349 4.83 -7.91 -15.92
C LYS A 349 3.40 -8.34 -15.60
N SER A 350 2.92 -8.03 -14.39
CA SER A 350 1.52 -8.33 -14.02
C SER A 350 0.54 -7.48 -14.84
N TRP A 351 0.88 -6.24 -15.13
CA TRP A 351 0.06 -5.35 -15.97
C TRP A 351 -0.05 -5.85 -17.40
N ASP A 352 1.04 -6.29 -18.01
CA ASP A 352 1.02 -6.90 -19.34
C ASP A 352 0.12 -8.14 -19.37
N SER A 353 0.10 -8.91 -18.29
CA SER A 353 -0.82 -10.05 -18.15
C SER A 353 -2.28 -9.59 -18.03
N VAL A 354 -2.55 -8.50 -17.29
CA VAL A 354 -3.90 -7.89 -17.22
C VAL A 354 -4.40 -7.51 -18.61
N LEU A 355 -3.55 -6.84 -19.40
CA LEU A 355 -3.91 -6.46 -20.76
C LEU A 355 -4.22 -7.67 -21.64
N ALA A 356 -3.41 -8.73 -21.55
CA ALA A 356 -3.62 -9.96 -22.31
C ALA A 356 -4.93 -10.68 -21.90
N ASP A 357 -5.20 -10.78 -20.60
CA ASP A 357 -6.41 -11.44 -20.06
C ASP A 357 -7.68 -10.68 -20.47
N VAL A 358 -7.66 -9.35 -20.39
CA VAL A 358 -8.80 -8.51 -20.79
C VAL A 358 -8.99 -8.54 -22.30
N GLN A 359 -7.92 -8.53 -23.13
CA GLN A 359 -8.04 -8.69 -24.57
C GLN A 359 -8.71 -10.02 -24.92
N SER A 360 -8.31 -11.12 -24.28
CA SER A 360 -8.94 -12.42 -24.45
C SER A 360 -10.42 -12.41 -24.04
N GLY A 361 -10.77 -11.64 -23.02
CA GLY A 361 -12.15 -11.40 -22.61
C GLY A 361 -12.96 -10.66 -23.66
N ILE A 362 -12.41 -9.56 -24.21
CA ILE A 362 -13.05 -8.79 -25.30
C ILE A 362 -13.29 -9.68 -26.51
N ASP A 363 -12.31 -10.46 -26.94
CA ASP A 363 -12.42 -11.34 -28.09
C ASP A 363 -13.51 -12.40 -27.87
N ARG A 364 -13.57 -13.00 -26.70
CA ARG A 364 -14.56 -14.00 -26.32
C ARG A 364 -16.00 -13.46 -26.32
N VAL A 365 -16.23 -12.26 -25.79
CA VAL A 365 -17.60 -11.73 -25.68
C VAL A 365 -18.12 -11.13 -26.98
N ASN A 366 -17.23 -10.85 -27.93
CA ASN A 366 -17.57 -10.32 -29.29
C ASN A 366 -17.52 -11.39 -30.38
N ALA A 367 -17.15 -12.63 -30.08
CA ALA A 367 -17.20 -13.76 -31.00
C ALA A 367 -18.62 -14.30 -31.16
#